data_18ef9e30d686d8f5b8314a2d1343d31a
#
_entry.id   18ef9e30d686d8f5b8314a2d1343d31a
#
_cell.length_a   1.000
_cell.length_b   1.000
_cell.length_c   1.000
_cell.angle_alpha   90.00
_cell.angle_beta   90.00
_cell.angle_gamma   90.00
#
_symmetry.space_group_name_H-M   'P 1'
#
loop_
_entity.id
_entity.type
_entity.pdbx_description
1 polymer ?
#
loop_
_entity_poly.entity_id
_entity_poly.type
_entity_poly.pdbx_seq_one_letter_code
_entity_poly.pdbx_strand_id
1 'polypeptide(L)'
;MTRREKMKISVATNFDGKLIEGIKGTNVTNLFGKLTNDFVGGGLETTNLNFIDQKKVAEHVKQAHENNLTFNYTFNNPFLSNEEFTQRGKNELKELLNWLYEIEVDSLTVSIPILLQYVKKNYPKMEVKISSSVCVNSVSKIRSWEEMGADCIVLDPMTVNRNFSLLKDLRNSTNIDLELIVNNNCLYECPMLPYHQAFLGQSSRVKGNKINEDYCYLGCSKKRVLDPVNYLISDIIRPEDVQNYEELGYNNIKIIDRATPTELLVKRCK
;
A
#
# COMPACT_ATOMS: atom_id res chain seq x y z
N MET A 1 -30.62 8.51 11.81
CA MET A 1 -29.19 8.60 12.22
C MET A 1 -28.49 7.35 11.66
N THR A 2 -27.84 7.48 10.52
CA THR A 2 -27.00 6.40 9.96
C THR A 2 -25.84 6.16 10.92
N ARG A 3 -25.68 4.91 11.35
CA ARG A 3 -24.57 4.48 12.22
C ARG A 3 -23.26 4.84 11.47
N ARG A 4 -22.49 5.80 11.97
CA ARG A 4 -21.16 6.11 11.41
C ARG A 4 -20.35 4.81 11.39
N GLU A 5 -19.89 4.40 10.21
CA GLU A 5 -18.92 3.31 10.12
C GLU A 5 -17.64 3.76 10.83
N LYS A 6 -17.10 2.88 11.66
CA LYS A 6 -15.83 3.17 12.35
C LYS A 6 -14.70 3.22 11.33
N MET A 7 -13.74 4.13 11.54
CA MET A 7 -12.50 4.17 10.80
C MET A 7 -11.82 2.80 10.78
N LYS A 8 -11.50 2.29 9.60
CA LYS A 8 -10.75 1.04 9.38
C LYS A 8 -9.29 1.39 9.10
N ILE A 9 -8.37 0.69 9.73
CA ILE A 9 -6.95 0.93 9.61
C ILE A 9 -6.28 -0.25 8.93
N SER A 10 -5.57 0.02 7.82
CA SER A 10 -4.60 -0.89 7.21
C SER A 10 -3.21 -0.57 7.75
N VAL A 11 -2.49 -1.52 8.31
CA VAL A 11 -1.14 -1.28 8.85
C VAL A 11 -0.10 -2.16 8.19
N ALA A 12 1.06 -1.56 7.90
CA ALA A 12 2.22 -2.28 7.39
C ALA A 12 2.71 -3.31 8.42
N THR A 13 2.90 -4.56 8.00
CA THR A 13 3.50 -5.56 8.88
C THR A 13 4.99 -5.72 8.65
N ASN A 14 5.74 -5.82 9.75
CA ASN A 14 7.14 -6.26 9.77
C ASN A 14 7.27 -7.77 10.02
N PHE A 15 6.14 -8.52 9.95
CA PHE A 15 6.04 -9.96 10.20
C PHE A 15 6.45 -10.40 11.62
N ASP A 16 6.45 -9.49 12.58
CA ASP A 16 6.55 -9.81 14.00
C ASP A 16 5.16 -10.13 14.57
N GLY A 17 4.98 -11.33 15.14
CA GLY A 17 3.71 -11.73 15.75
C GLY A 17 3.25 -10.82 16.89
N LYS A 18 4.17 -10.12 17.56
CA LYS A 18 3.86 -9.14 18.60
C LYS A 18 3.04 -7.95 18.07
N LEU A 19 3.12 -7.66 16.75
CA LEU A 19 2.31 -6.61 16.14
C LEU A 19 0.82 -6.96 16.26
N ILE A 20 0.43 -8.19 15.89
CA ILE A 20 -0.96 -8.66 15.95
C ILE A 20 -1.49 -8.58 17.37
N GLU A 21 -0.70 -9.02 18.37
CA GLU A 21 -1.08 -8.91 19.76
C GLU A 21 -1.23 -7.45 20.23
N GLY A 22 -0.31 -6.58 19.81
CA GLY A 22 -0.27 -5.18 20.24
C GLY A 22 -1.41 -4.31 19.70
N ILE A 23 -1.98 -4.69 18.53
CA ILE A 23 -3.08 -3.96 17.89
C ILE A 23 -4.49 -4.46 18.28
N LYS A 24 -4.60 -5.51 19.12
CA LYS A 24 -5.89 -5.98 19.63
C LYS A 24 -6.66 -4.85 20.29
N GLY A 25 -7.94 -4.76 19.97
CA GLY A 25 -8.83 -3.72 20.51
C GLY A 25 -8.71 -2.35 19.82
N THR A 26 -7.86 -2.21 18.82
CA THR A 26 -7.79 -1.03 17.95
C THR A 26 -8.77 -1.16 16.77
N ASN A 27 -8.82 -0.15 15.89
CA ASN A 27 -9.60 -0.18 14.65
C ASN A 27 -8.82 -0.78 13.46
N VAL A 28 -7.70 -1.47 13.71
CA VAL A 28 -6.97 -2.18 12.64
C VAL A 28 -7.81 -3.34 12.17
N THR A 29 -8.05 -3.41 10.86
CA THR A 29 -8.81 -4.47 10.19
C THR A 29 -7.97 -5.22 9.17
N ASN A 30 -6.86 -4.64 8.73
CA ASN A 30 -6.05 -5.18 7.64
C ASN A 30 -4.56 -5.04 7.92
N LEU A 31 -3.81 -6.11 7.68
CA LEU A 31 -2.35 -6.08 7.62
C LEU A 31 -1.90 -6.11 6.16
N PHE A 32 -0.81 -5.44 5.83
CA PHE A 32 -0.24 -5.57 4.50
C PHE A 32 1.28 -5.76 4.51
N GLY A 33 1.74 -6.59 3.62
CA GLY A 33 3.15 -6.90 3.47
C GLY A 33 3.43 -7.73 2.23
N LYS A 34 4.64 -8.27 2.12
CA LYS A 34 5.04 -9.15 1.03
C LYS A 34 6.34 -9.89 1.35
N LEU A 35 6.68 -10.87 0.53
CA LEU A 35 8.03 -11.47 0.48
C LEU A 35 9.10 -10.39 0.33
N THR A 36 10.28 -10.64 0.85
CA THR A 36 11.42 -9.74 0.62
C THR A 36 11.67 -9.55 -0.87
N ASN A 37 11.64 -10.65 -1.64
CA ASN A 37 11.76 -10.61 -3.09
C ASN A 37 10.73 -11.53 -3.72
N ASP A 38 10.10 -11.08 -4.81
CA ASP A 38 9.22 -11.89 -5.65
C ASP A 38 9.34 -11.49 -7.13
N PHE A 39 8.53 -12.10 -8.00
CA PHE A 39 8.53 -11.80 -9.43
C PHE A 39 8.12 -10.34 -9.74
N VAL A 40 7.13 -9.83 -9.03
CA VAL A 40 6.55 -8.49 -9.30
C VAL A 40 7.35 -7.38 -8.61
N GLY A 41 7.70 -7.58 -7.35
CA GLY A 41 8.30 -6.54 -6.53
C GLY A 41 7.26 -5.58 -5.91
N GLY A 42 7.73 -4.63 -5.14
CA GLY A 42 6.87 -3.63 -4.48
C GLY A 42 7.67 -2.42 -4.00
N GLY A 43 6.97 -1.33 -3.77
CA GLY A 43 7.53 -0.01 -3.49
C GLY A 43 8.14 0.14 -2.09
N LEU A 44 8.99 -0.77 -1.67
CA LEU A 44 9.83 -0.59 -0.49
C LEU A 44 11.20 -1.23 -0.72
N GLU A 45 12.23 -0.51 -0.39
CA GLU A 45 13.61 -0.99 -0.36
C GLU A 45 13.73 -2.14 0.65
N THR A 46 14.45 -3.20 0.27
CA THR A 46 14.50 -4.46 1.03
C THR A 46 15.80 -4.68 1.79
N THR A 47 16.82 -3.84 1.60
CA THR A 47 18.15 -4.04 2.23
C THR A 47 18.11 -3.93 3.74
N ASN A 48 17.20 -3.13 4.29
CA ASN A 48 17.03 -2.93 5.73
C ASN A 48 15.88 -3.75 6.34
N LEU A 49 15.27 -4.65 5.57
CA LEU A 49 14.20 -5.52 6.06
C LEU A 49 14.74 -6.90 6.44
N ASN A 50 14.13 -7.51 7.45
CA ASN A 50 14.34 -8.92 7.72
C ASN A 50 13.96 -9.75 6.50
N PHE A 51 14.69 -10.83 6.25
CA PHE A 51 14.34 -11.76 5.17
C PHE A 51 13.00 -12.45 5.48
N ILE A 52 12.06 -12.29 4.58
CA ILE A 52 10.69 -12.84 4.66
C ILE A 52 10.52 -13.80 3.49
N ASP A 53 10.39 -15.08 3.81
CA ASP A 53 10.13 -16.17 2.86
C ASP A 53 8.64 -16.54 2.81
N GLN A 54 8.31 -17.50 1.95
CA GLN A 54 6.94 -17.98 1.78
C GLN A 54 6.34 -18.57 3.06
N LYS A 55 7.15 -19.30 3.84
CA LYS A 55 6.70 -19.91 5.10
C LYS A 55 6.29 -18.82 6.09
N LYS A 56 7.12 -17.77 6.24
CA LYS A 56 6.85 -16.68 7.17
C LYS A 56 5.60 -15.89 6.77
N VAL A 57 5.38 -15.66 5.46
CA VAL A 57 4.15 -15.01 4.98
C VAL A 57 2.93 -15.88 5.28
N ALA A 58 2.95 -17.18 4.95
CA ALA A 58 1.83 -18.09 5.19
C ALA A 58 1.45 -18.18 6.67
N GLU A 59 2.46 -18.32 7.57
CA GLU A 59 2.24 -18.31 9.00
C GLU A 59 1.61 -16.99 9.48
N HIS A 60 2.04 -15.87 8.93
CA HIS A 60 1.54 -14.56 9.34
C HIS A 60 0.11 -14.28 8.83
N VAL A 61 -0.22 -14.72 7.61
CA VAL A 61 -1.60 -14.68 7.08
C VAL A 61 -2.53 -15.49 7.97
N LYS A 62 -2.15 -16.71 8.31
CA LYS A 62 -2.93 -17.56 9.22
C LYS A 62 -3.13 -16.89 10.59
N GLN A 63 -2.08 -16.31 11.19
CA GLN A 63 -2.18 -15.58 12.45
C GLN A 63 -3.08 -14.35 12.34
N ALA A 64 -3.07 -13.64 11.22
CA ALA A 64 -3.96 -12.51 10.98
C ALA A 64 -5.42 -12.98 10.99
N HIS A 65 -5.76 -14.03 10.25
CA HIS A 65 -7.11 -14.59 10.19
C HIS A 65 -7.61 -15.11 11.55
N GLU A 66 -6.76 -15.78 12.31
CA GLU A 66 -7.06 -16.23 13.69
C GLU A 66 -7.40 -15.06 14.64
N ASN A 67 -7.00 -13.84 14.28
CA ASN A 67 -7.28 -12.61 15.02
C ASN A 67 -8.30 -11.69 14.32
N ASN A 68 -9.09 -12.21 13.36
CA ASN A 68 -10.10 -11.48 12.58
C ASN A 68 -9.54 -10.28 11.80
N LEU A 69 -8.30 -10.38 11.32
CA LEU A 69 -7.65 -9.41 10.45
C LEU A 69 -7.55 -9.98 9.04
N THR A 70 -7.76 -9.15 8.04
CA THR A 70 -7.47 -9.51 6.64
C THR A 70 -6.00 -9.24 6.31
N PHE A 71 -5.50 -9.88 5.25
CA PHE A 71 -4.14 -9.68 4.77
C PHE A 71 -4.12 -9.22 3.30
N ASN A 72 -3.43 -8.11 3.06
CA ASN A 72 -3.18 -7.57 1.73
C ASN A 72 -1.74 -7.82 1.29
N TYR A 73 -1.55 -8.48 0.14
CA TYR A 73 -0.21 -8.67 -0.41
C TYR A 73 0.13 -7.56 -1.41
N THR A 74 1.31 -6.95 -1.29
CA THR A 74 1.68 -5.81 -2.14
C THR A 74 2.40 -6.22 -3.42
N PHE A 75 1.73 -6.08 -4.56
CA PHE A 75 2.18 -6.24 -5.95
C PHE A 75 2.35 -4.89 -6.63
N ASN A 76 2.93 -3.92 -5.95
CA ASN A 76 2.80 -2.51 -6.34
C ASN A 76 4.02 -1.91 -7.04
N ASN A 77 4.87 -2.74 -7.67
CA ASN A 77 5.85 -2.24 -8.62
C ASN A 77 5.13 -1.72 -9.88
N PRO A 78 5.37 -0.46 -10.28
CA PRO A 78 4.70 0.11 -11.46
C PRO A 78 5.32 -0.32 -12.79
N PHE A 79 6.42 -1.08 -12.79
CA PHE A 79 7.17 -1.42 -13.99
C PHE A 79 7.81 -2.81 -13.94
N LEU A 80 7.46 -3.69 -14.88
CA LEU A 80 7.99 -5.06 -15.00
C LEU A 80 8.83 -5.30 -16.26
N SER A 81 9.27 -4.23 -16.93
CA SER A 81 10.09 -4.33 -18.15
C SER A 81 9.43 -5.15 -19.28
N ASN A 82 8.11 -5.12 -19.37
CA ASN A 82 7.25 -5.91 -20.27
C ASN A 82 7.32 -7.43 -20.02
N GLU A 83 7.89 -7.89 -18.93
CA GLU A 83 7.93 -9.33 -18.61
C GLU A 83 6.52 -9.90 -18.40
N GLU A 84 5.56 -9.10 -17.96
CA GLU A 84 4.13 -9.47 -17.81
C GLU A 84 3.48 -9.94 -19.11
N PHE A 85 4.04 -9.58 -20.27
CA PHE A 85 3.54 -10.00 -21.58
C PHE A 85 4.28 -11.24 -22.13
N THR A 86 5.40 -11.64 -21.53
CA THR A 86 6.14 -12.84 -21.95
C THR A 86 5.51 -14.11 -21.42
N GLN A 87 5.69 -15.25 -22.12
CA GLN A 87 5.21 -16.54 -21.64
C GLN A 87 5.81 -16.91 -20.27
N ARG A 88 7.11 -16.61 -20.09
CA ARG A 88 7.80 -16.86 -18.82
C ARG A 88 7.21 -16.00 -17.70
N GLY A 89 7.04 -14.70 -17.92
CA GLY A 89 6.48 -13.81 -16.91
C GLY A 89 5.05 -14.18 -16.52
N LYS A 90 4.23 -14.61 -17.48
CA LYS A 90 2.88 -15.14 -17.21
C LYS A 90 2.90 -16.39 -16.34
N ASN A 91 3.86 -17.29 -16.56
CA ASN A 91 4.00 -18.50 -15.74
C ASN A 91 4.45 -18.14 -14.31
N GLU A 92 5.49 -17.30 -14.15
CA GLU A 92 5.98 -16.85 -12.85
C GLU A 92 4.88 -16.10 -12.06
N LEU A 93 4.10 -15.25 -12.74
CA LEU A 93 2.96 -14.55 -12.15
C LEU A 93 1.88 -15.53 -11.68
N LYS A 94 1.55 -16.51 -12.51
CA LYS A 94 0.55 -17.54 -12.19
C LYS A 94 0.98 -18.38 -10.98
N GLU A 95 2.24 -18.82 -10.93
CA GLU A 95 2.78 -19.59 -9.79
C GLU A 95 2.67 -18.81 -8.49
N LEU A 96 3.08 -17.54 -8.51
CA LEU A 96 3.01 -16.68 -7.34
C LEU A 96 1.57 -16.41 -6.90
N LEU A 97 0.65 -16.15 -7.84
CA LEU A 97 -0.76 -15.92 -7.53
C LEU A 97 -1.47 -17.19 -7.02
N ASN A 98 -1.14 -18.36 -7.57
CA ASN A 98 -1.67 -19.64 -7.06
C ASN A 98 -1.26 -19.84 -5.60
N TRP A 99 0.02 -19.65 -5.29
CA TRP A 99 0.50 -19.75 -3.91
C TRP A 99 -0.19 -18.74 -2.97
N LEU A 100 -0.35 -17.49 -3.39
CA LEU A 100 -1.06 -16.48 -2.58
C LEU A 100 -2.53 -16.85 -2.36
N TYR A 101 -3.18 -17.44 -3.37
CA TYR A 101 -4.56 -17.92 -3.27
C TYR A 101 -4.67 -19.14 -2.34
N GLU A 102 -3.71 -20.07 -2.40
CA GLU A 102 -3.63 -21.25 -1.52
C GLU A 102 -3.46 -20.90 -0.04
N ILE A 103 -2.70 -19.86 0.25
CA ILE A 103 -2.53 -19.35 1.63
C ILE A 103 -3.60 -18.36 2.05
N GLU A 104 -4.67 -18.22 1.24
CA GLU A 104 -5.85 -17.41 1.54
C GLU A 104 -5.58 -15.90 1.72
N VAL A 105 -4.67 -15.31 0.93
CA VAL A 105 -4.50 -13.86 0.90
C VAL A 105 -5.80 -13.21 0.43
N ASP A 106 -6.33 -12.25 1.20
CA ASP A 106 -7.64 -11.63 0.96
C ASP A 106 -7.62 -10.63 -0.18
N SER A 107 -6.54 -9.86 -0.30
CA SER A 107 -6.45 -8.79 -1.31
C SER A 107 -5.03 -8.55 -1.81
N LEU A 108 -4.94 -7.95 -2.99
CA LEU A 108 -3.67 -7.54 -3.60
C LEU A 108 -3.65 -6.03 -3.83
N THR A 109 -2.50 -5.39 -3.58
CA THR A 109 -2.28 -4.01 -4.04
C THR A 109 -1.48 -4.02 -5.31
N VAL A 110 -2.02 -3.51 -6.43
CA VAL A 110 -1.40 -3.52 -7.75
C VAL A 110 -1.18 -2.12 -8.31
N SER A 111 -0.25 -1.98 -9.25
CA SER A 111 0.03 -0.72 -9.98
C SER A 111 -0.11 -0.87 -11.50
N ILE A 112 -0.12 -2.08 -12.01
CA ILE A 112 -0.12 -2.37 -13.44
C ILE A 112 -1.51 -2.84 -13.87
N PRO A 113 -2.16 -2.18 -14.86
CA PRO A 113 -3.53 -2.48 -15.27
C PRO A 113 -3.76 -3.94 -15.67
N ILE A 114 -2.84 -4.52 -16.45
CA ILE A 114 -2.97 -5.92 -16.88
C ILE A 114 -2.95 -6.91 -15.69
N LEU A 115 -2.25 -6.59 -14.58
CA LEU A 115 -2.26 -7.42 -13.38
C LEU A 115 -3.63 -7.38 -12.69
N LEU A 116 -4.26 -6.20 -12.60
CA LEU A 116 -5.63 -6.07 -12.10
C LEU A 116 -6.57 -6.97 -12.90
N GLN A 117 -6.60 -6.82 -14.23
CA GLN A 117 -7.47 -7.59 -15.09
C GLN A 117 -7.20 -9.10 -15.01
N TYR A 118 -5.93 -9.48 -14.92
CA TYR A 118 -5.54 -10.89 -14.78
C TYR A 118 -6.06 -11.50 -13.47
N VAL A 119 -5.89 -10.77 -12.35
CA VAL A 119 -6.38 -11.23 -11.03
C VAL A 119 -7.90 -11.33 -11.01
N LYS A 120 -8.62 -10.29 -11.44
CA LYS A 120 -10.09 -10.29 -11.45
C LYS A 120 -10.67 -11.40 -12.31
N LYS A 121 -10.00 -11.75 -13.42
CA LYS A 121 -10.42 -12.83 -14.31
C LYS A 121 -10.20 -14.23 -13.73
N ASN A 122 -9.05 -14.46 -13.10
CA ASN A 122 -8.62 -15.81 -12.71
C ASN A 122 -8.81 -16.11 -11.20
N TYR A 123 -8.86 -15.07 -10.36
CA TYR A 123 -9.00 -15.15 -8.90
C TYR A 123 -10.10 -14.18 -8.41
N PRO A 124 -11.37 -14.36 -8.83
CA PRO A 124 -12.44 -13.37 -8.63
C PRO A 124 -12.80 -13.11 -7.15
N LYS A 125 -12.38 -13.99 -6.24
CA LYS A 125 -12.58 -13.79 -4.79
C LYS A 125 -11.55 -12.88 -4.15
N MET A 126 -10.39 -12.67 -4.80
CA MET A 126 -9.36 -11.75 -4.30
C MET A 126 -9.74 -10.31 -4.61
N GLU A 127 -9.80 -9.47 -3.60
CA GLU A 127 -9.95 -8.03 -3.79
C GLU A 127 -8.67 -7.42 -4.37
N VAL A 128 -8.84 -6.42 -5.22
CA VAL A 128 -7.71 -5.70 -5.82
C VAL A 128 -7.76 -4.23 -5.46
N LYS A 129 -6.73 -3.78 -4.74
CA LYS A 129 -6.50 -2.38 -4.40
C LYS A 129 -5.52 -1.76 -5.39
N ILE A 130 -5.80 -0.54 -5.82
CA ILE A 130 -4.89 0.23 -6.67
C ILE A 130 -3.91 0.99 -5.79
N SER A 131 -2.62 0.87 -6.10
CA SER A 131 -1.54 1.50 -5.32
C SER A 131 -1.50 3.02 -5.49
N SER A 132 -1.10 3.73 -4.44
CA SER A 132 -0.76 5.16 -4.51
C SER A 132 0.39 5.47 -5.48
N SER A 133 1.21 4.47 -5.85
CA SER A 133 2.30 4.63 -6.82
C SER A 133 1.84 5.04 -8.22
N VAL A 134 0.55 4.85 -8.55
CA VAL A 134 -0.04 5.30 -9.82
C VAL A 134 -0.69 6.67 -9.73
N CYS A 135 -0.53 7.37 -8.59
CA CYS A 135 -0.90 8.77 -8.38
C CYS A 135 -2.36 9.08 -8.79
N VAL A 136 -3.33 8.32 -8.22
CA VAL A 136 -4.76 8.58 -8.47
C VAL A 136 -5.20 9.82 -7.69
N ASN A 137 -5.51 10.88 -8.42
CA ASN A 137 -5.85 12.19 -7.87
C ASN A 137 -6.91 12.93 -8.69
N SER A 138 -7.70 12.22 -9.49
CA SER A 138 -8.81 12.81 -10.26
C SER A 138 -9.94 11.83 -10.48
N VAL A 139 -11.15 12.35 -10.69
CA VAL A 139 -12.35 11.55 -10.98
C VAL A 139 -12.15 10.66 -12.20
N SER A 140 -11.51 11.17 -13.26
CA SER A 140 -11.24 10.37 -14.48
C SER A 140 -10.37 9.15 -14.19
N LYS A 141 -9.30 9.30 -13.37
CA LYS A 141 -8.45 8.18 -12.98
C LYS A 141 -9.20 7.16 -12.12
N ILE A 142 -10.03 7.62 -11.18
CA ILE A 142 -10.88 6.73 -10.37
C ILE A 142 -11.76 5.88 -11.26
N ARG A 143 -12.53 6.51 -12.15
CA ARG A 143 -13.45 5.82 -13.06
C ARG A 143 -12.73 4.80 -13.93
N SER A 144 -11.56 5.13 -14.47
CA SER A 144 -10.79 4.21 -15.29
C SER A 144 -10.37 2.95 -14.51
N TRP A 145 -9.95 3.07 -13.26
CA TRP A 145 -9.60 1.92 -12.44
C TRP A 145 -10.82 1.11 -11.98
N GLU A 146 -11.91 1.79 -11.64
CA GLU A 146 -13.20 1.18 -11.28
C GLU A 146 -13.77 0.37 -12.46
N GLU A 147 -13.77 0.91 -13.68
CA GLU A 147 -14.19 0.23 -14.91
C GLU A 147 -13.34 -1.03 -15.21
N MET A 148 -12.07 -1.02 -14.86
CA MET A 148 -11.19 -2.20 -14.97
C MET A 148 -11.43 -3.24 -13.88
N GLY A 149 -12.24 -2.95 -12.85
CA GLY A 149 -12.63 -3.86 -11.78
C GLY A 149 -11.87 -3.68 -10.46
N ALA A 150 -11.32 -2.51 -10.17
CA ALA A 150 -10.72 -2.21 -8.87
C ALA A 150 -11.79 -2.21 -7.77
N ASP A 151 -11.48 -2.79 -6.62
CA ASP A 151 -12.36 -2.81 -5.44
C ASP A 151 -12.05 -1.66 -4.49
N CYS A 152 -10.80 -1.18 -4.47
CA CYS A 152 -10.34 -0.09 -3.63
C CYS A 152 -9.24 0.71 -4.34
N ILE A 153 -9.15 1.99 -4.06
CA ILE A 153 -8.08 2.86 -4.57
C ILE A 153 -7.38 3.56 -3.42
N VAL A 154 -6.06 3.36 -3.30
CA VAL A 154 -5.21 4.16 -2.42
C VAL A 154 -4.88 5.45 -3.15
N LEU A 155 -5.43 6.55 -2.69
CA LEU A 155 -5.27 7.87 -3.33
C LEU A 155 -3.83 8.40 -3.22
N ASP A 156 -3.46 9.32 -4.10
CA ASP A 156 -2.18 10.01 -4.06
C ASP A 156 -2.10 10.93 -2.83
N PRO A 157 -1.30 10.60 -1.80
CA PRO A 157 -1.27 11.39 -0.58
C PRO A 157 -0.72 12.81 -0.81
N MET A 158 0.15 13.00 -1.82
CA MET A 158 0.85 14.27 -2.01
C MET A 158 0.00 15.37 -2.64
N THR A 159 -1.04 15.00 -3.36
CA THR A 159 -1.93 15.98 -4.02
C THR A 159 -3.33 15.98 -3.45
N VAL A 160 -3.71 14.93 -2.70
CA VAL A 160 -5.10 14.74 -2.24
C VAL A 160 -5.26 15.03 -0.75
N ASN A 161 -4.32 14.59 0.11
CA ASN A 161 -4.53 14.55 1.56
C ASN A 161 -4.99 15.86 2.20
N ARG A 162 -4.55 17.02 1.71
CA ARG A 162 -4.92 18.33 2.28
C ARG A 162 -5.86 19.13 1.40
N ASN A 163 -6.31 18.56 0.28
CA ASN A 163 -7.23 19.22 -0.64
C ASN A 163 -8.66 18.76 -0.39
N PHE A 164 -9.34 19.36 0.60
CA PHE A 164 -10.69 18.97 1.03
C PHE A 164 -11.74 19.14 -0.07
N SER A 165 -11.58 20.11 -0.97
CA SER A 165 -12.48 20.24 -2.13
C SER A 165 -12.33 19.05 -3.06
N LEU A 166 -11.10 18.69 -3.40
CA LEU A 166 -10.80 17.53 -4.25
C LEU A 166 -11.25 16.22 -3.58
N LEU A 167 -10.97 16.05 -2.27
CA LEU A 167 -11.43 14.89 -1.50
C LEU A 167 -12.95 14.70 -1.62
N LYS A 168 -13.71 15.77 -1.44
CA LYS A 168 -15.18 15.73 -1.59
C LYS A 168 -15.60 15.29 -3.00
N ASP A 169 -14.98 15.83 -4.04
CA ASP A 169 -15.29 15.50 -5.42
C ASP A 169 -14.94 14.04 -5.74
N LEU A 170 -13.78 13.56 -5.30
CA LEU A 170 -13.35 12.18 -5.48
C LEU A 170 -14.30 11.21 -4.78
N ARG A 171 -14.67 11.48 -3.51
CA ARG A 171 -15.57 10.59 -2.77
C ARG A 171 -16.96 10.50 -3.43
N ASN A 172 -17.49 11.61 -3.91
CA ASN A 172 -18.80 11.67 -4.57
C ASN A 172 -18.81 11.02 -5.96
N SER A 173 -17.65 10.74 -6.55
CA SER A 173 -17.55 10.24 -7.92
C SER A 173 -17.64 8.72 -8.05
N THR A 174 -17.57 7.98 -6.95
CA THR A 174 -17.48 6.51 -6.95
C THR A 174 -18.11 5.89 -5.72
N ASN A 175 -18.48 4.61 -5.81
CA ASN A 175 -18.97 3.81 -4.69
C ASN A 175 -17.91 2.82 -4.15
N ILE A 176 -16.79 2.62 -4.86
CA ILE A 176 -15.73 1.74 -4.36
C ILE A 176 -14.97 2.39 -3.20
N ASP A 177 -14.25 1.60 -2.46
CA ASP A 177 -13.46 2.07 -1.33
C ASP A 177 -12.32 2.98 -1.77
N LEU A 178 -12.14 4.09 -1.05
CA LEU A 178 -11.00 4.98 -1.18
C LEU A 178 -10.20 4.95 0.13
N GLU A 179 -8.88 4.70 0.03
CA GLU A 179 -7.98 4.58 1.18
C GLU A 179 -6.97 5.74 1.19
N LEU A 180 -6.77 6.39 2.34
CA LEU A 180 -5.83 7.49 2.51
C LEU A 180 -4.58 7.05 3.28
N ILE A 181 -3.38 7.37 2.78
CA ILE A 181 -2.13 7.18 3.52
C ILE A 181 -1.96 8.33 4.50
N VAL A 182 -1.95 8.03 5.81
CA VAL A 182 -1.93 9.07 6.84
C VAL A 182 -0.53 9.52 7.25
N ASN A 183 0.47 8.68 7.09
CA ASN A 183 1.86 8.95 7.52
C ASN A 183 2.83 9.08 6.34
N ASN A 184 2.36 9.62 5.20
CA ASN A 184 3.26 9.93 4.09
C ASN A 184 4.29 10.96 4.51
N ASN A 185 5.56 10.61 4.38
CA ASN A 185 6.68 11.47 4.77
C ASN A 185 7.52 11.94 3.56
N CYS A 186 6.99 11.85 2.35
CA CYS A 186 7.63 12.42 1.18
C CYS A 186 7.73 13.95 1.28
N LEU A 187 8.66 14.56 0.54
CA LEU A 187 8.64 15.99 0.34
C LEU A 187 7.36 16.41 -0.35
N TYR A 188 6.81 17.55 0.01
CA TYR A 188 5.61 18.09 -0.62
C TYR A 188 5.78 18.14 -2.16
N GLU A 189 4.80 17.65 -2.90
CA GLU A 189 4.79 17.57 -4.37
C GLU A 189 6.11 17.08 -4.98
N CYS A 190 6.73 16.04 -4.39
CA CYS A 190 8.02 15.54 -4.84
C CYS A 190 8.00 15.08 -6.31
N PRO A 191 8.72 15.74 -7.22
CA PRO A 191 8.71 15.39 -8.64
C PRO A 191 9.39 14.06 -8.95
N MET A 192 10.16 13.52 -7.98
CA MET A 192 10.89 12.26 -8.13
C MET A 192 10.04 11.03 -7.81
N LEU A 193 8.80 11.18 -7.33
CA LEU A 193 7.98 10.07 -6.86
C LEU A 193 7.84 8.93 -7.89
N PRO A 194 7.48 9.15 -9.17
CA PRO A 194 7.32 8.07 -10.12
C PRO A 194 8.62 7.29 -10.35
N TYR A 195 9.74 7.99 -10.45
CA TYR A 195 11.06 7.37 -10.56
C TYR A 195 11.40 6.54 -9.31
N HIS A 196 11.20 7.12 -8.11
CA HIS A 196 11.51 6.46 -6.85
C HIS A 196 10.68 5.20 -6.65
N GLN A 197 9.38 5.24 -6.96
CA GLN A 197 8.49 4.07 -6.86
C GLN A 197 8.92 2.93 -7.80
N ALA A 198 9.29 3.25 -9.04
CA ALA A 198 9.81 2.26 -9.99
C ALA A 198 11.16 1.69 -9.53
N PHE A 199 12.05 2.54 -9.03
CA PHE A 199 13.36 2.16 -8.50
C PHE A 199 13.23 1.20 -7.30
N LEU A 200 12.40 1.54 -6.31
CA LEU A 200 12.12 0.69 -5.16
C LEU A 200 11.43 -0.63 -5.57
N GLY A 201 10.49 -0.55 -6.52
CA GLY A 201 9.82 -1.73 -7.06
C GLY A 201 10.80 -2.73 -7.69
N GLN A 202 11.75 -2.24 -8.48
CA GLN A 202 12.76 -3.10 -9.10
C GLN A 202 13.71 -3.74 -8.08
N SER A 203 14.05 -3.06 -7.00
CA SER A 203 14.97 -3.58 -5.96
C SER A 203 14.43 -4.81 -5.24
N SER A 204 13.13 -4.96 -5.15
CA SER A 204 12.46 -6.08 -4.47
C SER A 204 12.00 -7.20 -5.41
N ARG A 205 12.43 -7.19 -6.67
CA ARG A 205 12.26 -8.30 -7.62
C ARG A 205 13.35 -9.35 -7.44
N VAL A 206 13.00 -10.63 -7.65
CA VAL A 206 13.97 -11.76 -7.62
C VAL A 206 15.14 -11.53 -8.58
N LYS A 207 14.87 -10.92 -9.74
CA LYS A 207 15.87 -10.60 -10.76
C LYS A 207 16.17 -9.10 -10.84
N GLY A 208 15.73 -8.34 -9.86
CA GLY A 208 16.00 -6.91 -9.78
C GLY A 208 17.45 -6.63 -9.36
N ASN A 209 17.94 -5.46 -9.72
CA ASN A 209 19.21 -4.97 -9.22
C ASN A 209 19.05 -4.58 -7.74
N LYS A 210 19.97 -5.05 -6.91
CA LYS A 210 20.02 -4.59 -5.51
C LYS A 210 20.30 -3.08 -5.50
N ILE A 211 19.61 -2.38 -4.62
CA ILE A 211 19.90 -0.98 -4.33
C ILE A 211 21.13 -0.95 -3.44
N ASN A 212 22.18 -0.27 -3.90
CA ASN A 212 23.35 0.05 -3.08
C ASN A 212 23.13 1.39 -2.36
N GLU A 213 22.47 2.34 -3.03
CA GLU A 213 22.15 3.66 -2.51
C GLU A 213 20.75 4.09 -2.97
N ASP A 214 19.89 4.44 -2.03
CA ASP A 214 18.62 5.09 -2.35
C ASP A 214 18.85 6.60 -2.53
N TYR A 215 19.15 6.99 -3.77
CA TYR A 215 19.42 8.38 -4.14
C TYR A 215 18.30 9.33 -3.72
N CYS A 216 17.04 8.94 -3.93
CA CYS A 216 15.90 9.79 -3.59
C CYS A 216 15.76 9.95 -2.08
N TYR A 217 15.91 8.87 -1.31
CA TYR A 217 15.85 8.88 0.14
C TYR A 217 16.97 9.75 0.74
N LEU A 218 18.19 9.60 0.26
CA LEU A 218 19.33 10.42 0.70
C LEU A 218 19.08 11.91 0.38
N GLY A 219 18.59 12.21 -0.82
CA GLY A 219 18.29 13.58 -1.24
C GLY A 219 17.18 14.23 -0.41
N CYS A 220 16.06 13.53 -0.18
CA CYS A 220 14.96 14.07 0.61
C CYS A 220 15.30 14.16 2.11
N SER A 221 16.05 13.20 2.65
CA SER A 221 16.51 13.25 4.04
C SER A 221 17.44 14.42 4.29
N LYS A 222 18.38 14.68 3.37
CA LYS A 222 19.24 15.87 3.43
C LYS A 222 18.43 17.17 3.43
N LYS A 223 17.43 17.30 2.55
CA LYS A 223 16.58 18.50 2.51
C LYS A 223 15.82 18.72 3.83
N ARG A 224 15.30 17.65 4.45
CA ARG A 224 14.60 17.74 5.74
C ARG A 224 15.52 18.15 6.88
N VAL A 225 16.76 17.64 6.90
CA VAL A 225 17.76 18.01 7.93
C VAL A 225 18.17 19.47 7.78
N LEU A 226 18.35 19.95 6.56
CA LEU A 226 18.75 21.33 6.28
C LEU A 226 17.61 22.33 6.51
N ASP A 227 16.38 21.92 6.27
CA ASP A 227 15.19 22.74 6.45
C ASP A 227 14.03 21.91 7.03
N PRO A 228 13.83 21.95 8.36
CA PRO A 228 12.76 21.20 9.04
C PRO A 228 11.34 21.56 8.62
N VAL A 229 11.11 22.70 7.96
CA VAL A 229 9.80 23.09 7.41
C VAL A 229 9.27 22.00 6.45
N ASN A 230 10.17 21.28 5.77
CA ASN A 230 9.81 20.16 4.92
C ASN A 230 9.05 19.02 5.64
N TYR A 231 9.12 18.91 6.96
CA TYR A 231 8.28 17.99 7.73
C TYR A 231 6.88 18.60 8.00
N LEU A 232 6.81 19.90 8.23
CA LEU A 232 5.54 20.58 8.55
C LEU A 232 4.61 20.69 7.34
N ILE A 233 5.18 20.86 6.15
CA ILE A 233 4.43 20.95 4.90
C ILE A 233 4.14 19.58 4.26
N SER A 234 4.68 18.48 4.81
CA SER A 234 4.39 17.14 4.30
C SER A 234 2.90 16.78 4.43
N ASP A 235 2.45 15.82 3.65
CA ASP A 235 1.02 15.46 3.51
C ASP A 235 0.53 14.48 4.59
N ILE A 236 1.07 14.61 5.79
CA ILE A 236 0.66 13.80 6.95
C ILE A 236 -0.76 14.22 7.38
N ILE A 237 -1.62 13.23 7.58
CA ILE A 237 -2.91 13.41 8.26
C ILE A 237 -2.66 13.15 9.74
N ARG A 238 -2.90 14.18 10.57
CA ARG A 238 -2.70 14.07 12.01
C ARG A 238 -3.88 13.34 12.65
N PRO A 239 -3.67 12.59 13.75
CA PRO A 239 -4.76 11.87 14.43
C PRO A 239 -5.95 12.78 14.79
N GLU A 240 -5.70 14.01 15.23
CA GLU A 240 -6.72 14.99 15.59
C GLU A 240 -7.54 15.51 14.40
N ASP A 241 -7.04 15.35 13.17
CA ASP A 241 -7.73 15.79 11.95
C ASP A 241 -8.57 14.68 11.31
N VAL A 242 -8.46 13.43 11.76
CA VAL A 242 -9.11 12.25 11.14
C VAL A 242 -10.63 12.42 11.04
N GLN A 243 -11.26 13.06 12.03
CA GLN A 243 -12.70 13.30 12.01
C GLN A 243 -13.14 14.09 10.76
N ASN A 244 -12.33 15.03 10.26
CA ASN A 244 -12.67 15.83 9.07
C ASN A 244 -12.76 14.94 7.82
N TYR A 245 -11.97 13.87 7.75
CA TYR A 245 -12.00 12.89 6.65
C TYR A 245 -13.19 11.94 6.77
N GLU A 246 -13.53 11.49 7.99
CA GLU A 246 -14.74 10.70 8.25
C GLU A 246 -16.02 11.45 7.84
N GLU A 247 -16.07 12.76 8.09
CA GLU A 247 -17.20 13.61 7.70
C GLU A 247 -17.37 13.71 6.17
N LEU A 248 -16.28 13.54 5.41
CA LEU A 248 -16.31 13.44 3.96
C LEU A 248 -16.60 12.03 3.44
N GLY A 249 -16.73 11.03 4.32
CA GLY A 249 -17.00 9.63 3.95
C GLY A 249 -15.73 8.80 3.67
N TYR A 250 -14.57 9.22 4.17
CA TYR A 250 -13.33 8.43 4.13
C TYR A 250 -13.18 7.62 5.41
N ASN A 251 -13.46 6.32 5.32
CA ASN A 251 -13.44 5.41 6.46
C ASN A 251 -12.26 4.42 6.40
N ASN A 252 -11.39 4.51 5.41
CA ASN A 252 -10.25 3.63 5.24
C ASN A 252 -8.95 4.46 5.25
N ILE A 253 -8.08 4.19 6.22
CA ILE A 253 -6.75 4.81 6.31
C ILE A 253 -5.65 3.76 6.34
N LYS A 254 -4.46 4.17 5.88
CA LYS A 254 -3.30 3.29 5.75
C LYS A 254 -2.09 3.88 6.46
N ILE A 255 -1.52 3.10 7.36
CA ILE A 255 -0.26 3.39 8.03
C ILE A 255 0.84 2.60 7.33
N ILE A 256 1.71 3.30 6.59
CA ILE A 256 2.81 2.71 5.83
C ILE A 256 4.09 2.62 6.66
N ASP A 257 5.12 1.98 6.09
CA ASP A 257 6.48 1.79 6.62
C ASP A 257 6.70 0.45 7.34
N ARG A 258 7.07 -0.56 6.55
CA ARG A 258 7.37 -1.92 7.03
C ARG A 258 8.67 -2.03 7.83
N ALA A 259 9.55 -1.02 7.76
CA ALA A 259 10.80 -0.98 8.51
C ALA A 259 10.63 -0.45 9.94
N THR A 260 9.43 0.06 10.28
CA THR A 260 9.15 0.59 11.62
C THR A 260 9.15 -0.54 12.66
N PRO A 261 9.82 -0.35 13.81
CA PRO A 261 9.75 -1.28 14.95
C PRO A 261 8.31 -1.53 15.42
N THR A 262 8.03 -2.76 15.84
CA THR A 262 6.69 -3.22 16.26
C THR A 262 6.03 -2.30 17.28
N GLU A 263 6.77 -1.89 18.31
CA GLU A 263 6.25 -1.02 19.38
C GLU A 263 5.76 0.33 18.84
N LEU A 264 6.47 0.87 17.86
CA LEU A 264 6.10 2.14 17.24
C LEU A 264 4.93 1.98 16.28
N LEU A 265 4.85 0.85 15.53
CA LEU A 265 3.66 0.53 14.73
C LEU A 265 2.42 0.42 15.61
N VAL A 266 2.50 -0.32 16.71
CA VAL A 266 1.41 -0.46 17.69
C VAL A 266 0.98 0.91 18.25
N LYS A 267 1.95 1.78 18.59
CA LYS A 267 1.65 3.12 19.08
C LYS A 267 0.92 3.98 18.05
N ARG A 268 1.25 3.83 16.77
CA ARG A 268 0.57 4.56 15.68
C ARG A 268 -0.85 4.07 15.41
N CYS A 269 -1.19 2.84 15.83
CA CYS A 269 -2.52 2.24 15.65
C CYS A 269 -3.49 2.56 16.80
N LYS A 270 -2.99 3.08 17.92
CA LYS A 270 -3.75 3.49 19.13
C LYS A 270 -4.10 4.95 19.11
#